data_ac7118d023303abae39e003209e653aa
#
_entry.id   ac7118d023303abae39e003209e653aa
#
_cell.length_a   1.000
_cell.length_b   1.000
_cell.length_c   1.000
_cell.angle_alpha   90.00
_cell.angle_beta   90.00
_cell.angle_gamma   90.00
#
_symmetry.space_group_name_H-M   'P 1'
#
loop_
_entity.id
_entity.type
_entity.pdbx_description
1 polymer ?
#
loop_
_entity_poly.entity_id
_entity_poly.type
_entity_poly.pdbx_seq_one_letter_code
_entity_poly.pdbx_strand_id
1 'polypeptide(L)'
;MEEKELFIKLIDADIAIWEGGLIDDEGNPYGRFGVRGDCSFRLTVKTAEYDCHGRYGATVPGAAWRLIWALASLKGPDEKIRIPGFYSDVIPTTQDDLDVLHKFPFDEEGFKKTTGFDHYVLNATGDELKRRLYMEPTLSVCGLDSGDLCKNARSIVPHSASALISSYLVADQEPEEIRQNLRSYLDSQGFSDIEITYGGGSKAIRTKVMTPFRQVIEQAALDVFHKPLVTEISQMGAGPAFLWREVLSDQPIIGVGPANPGSHHHAQNENLRLEDYKNSIKYIIALLYHYAEQPN
;
A
#
# COMPACT_ATOMS: atom_id res chain seq x y z
N MET A 1 12.32 5.45 24.13
CA MET A 1 12.08 6.92 24.04
C MET A 1 13.39 7.67 23.88
N GLU A 2 14.36 7.49 24.77
CA GLU A 2 15.65 8.22 24.74
C GLU A 2 16.45 8.03 23.44
N GLU A 3 16.51 6.82 22.89
CA GLU A 3 17.20 6.54 21.61
C GLU A 3 16.54 7.24 20.41
N LYS A 4 15.21 7.27 20.36
CA LYS A 4 14.46 7.97 19.30
C LYS A 4 14.69 9.48 19.37
N GLU A 5 14.64 10.07 20.57
CA GLU A 5 14.91 11.50 20.77
C GLU A 5 16.36 11.87 20.41
N LEU A 6 17.31 11.00 20.72
CA LEU A 6 18.72 11.19 20.34
C LEU A 6 18.86 11.14 18.81
N PHE A 7 18.19 10.17 18.14
CA PHE A 7 18.23 10.02 16.69
C PHE A 7 17.65 11.24 15.98
N ILE A 8 16.50 11.76 16.44
CA ILE A 8 15.88 12.99 15.92
C ILE A 8 16.82 14.20 16.07
N LYS A 9 17.54 14.31 17.19
CA LYS A 9 18.50 15.40 17.41
C LYS A 9 19.78 15.31 16.57
N LEU A 10 20.14 14.10 16.14
CA LEU A 10 21.36 13.88 15.35
C LEU A 10 21.14 14.01 13.84
N ILE A 11 19.89 13.88 13.38
CA ILE A 11 19.55 14.00 11.97
C ILE A 11 18.86 15.36 11.77
N ASP A 12 19.65 16.32 11.31
CA ASP A 12 19.17 17.61 10.81
C ASP A 12 19.36 17.61 9.29
N ALA A 13 18.29 17.39 8.56
CA ALA A 13 18.33 17.26 7.10
C ALA A 13 17.10 17.90 6.47
N ASP A 14 17.30 18.59 5.35
CA ASP A 14 16.25 19.28 4.62
C ASP A 14 15.43 18.32 3.73
N ILE A 15 15.99 17.13 3.46
CA ILE A 15 15.39 16.10 2.59
C ILE A 15 15.98 14.73 2.90
N ALA A 16 15.19 13.68 2.67
CA ALA A 16 15.66 12.32 2.58
C ALA A 16 15.53 11.78 1.15
N ILE A 17 16.63 11.24 0.65
CA ILE A 17 16.61 10.41 -0.56
C ILE A 17 16.48 8.96 -0.11
N TRP A 18 15.36 8.36 -0.49
CA TRP A 18 15.04 6.97 -0.18
C TRP A 18 15.44 6.06 -1.35
N GLU A 19 16.08 4.95 -1.05
CA GLU A 19 16.32 3.89 -2.04
C GLU A 19 14.99 3.19 -2.35
N GLY A 20 14.46 3.34 -3.53
CA GLY A 20 13.14 2.82 -3.91
C GLY A 20 12.65 3.33 -5.26
N GLY A 21 13.55 3.91 -6.06
CA GLY A 21 13.23 4.39 -7.40
C GLY A 21 13.20 3.29 -8.46
N LEU A 22 12.86 3.69 -9.67
CA LEU A 22 12.74 2.84 -10.85
C LEU A 22 13.36 3.55 -12.05
N ILE A 23 13.96 2.77 -12.95
CA ILE A 23 14.30 3.18 -14.31
C ILE A 23 13.57 2.21 -15.24
N ASP A 24 12.65 2.70 -16.06
CA ASP A 24 11.86 1.85 -16.96
C ASP A 24 12.68 1.24 -18.11
N ASP A 25 12.04 0.46 -18.98
CA ASP A 25 12.71 -0.20 -20.09
C ASP A 25 13.12 0.77 -21.21
N GLU A 26 12.50 1.94 -21.26
CA GLU A 26 12.91 3.04 -22.13
C GLU A 26 14.03 3.90 -21.49
N GLY A 27 14.41 3.64 -20.24
CA GLY A 27 15.46 4.37 -19.51
C GLY A 27 14.98 5.69 -18.92
N ASN A 28 13.67 5.87 -18.68
CA ASN A 28 13.15 7.03 -17.97
C ASN A 28 13.34 6.85 -16.47
N PRO A 29 13.94 7.81 -15.73
CA PRO A 29 14.08 7.74 -14.29
C PRO A 29 12.76 8.11 -13.60
N TYR A 30 12.41 7.39 -12.54
CA TYR A 30 11.23 7.67 -11.71
C TYR A 30 11.63 8.32 -10.39
N GLY A 31 10.91 9.37 -10.01
CA GLY A 31 10.93 9.96 -8.68
C GLY A 31 9.64 9.62 -7.95
N ARG A 32 9.75 8.88 -6.83
CA ARG A 32 8.62 8.44 -6.00
C ARG A 32 8.42 9.38 -4.83
N PHE A 33 7.26 10.02 -4.78
CA PHE A 33 6.93 11.05 -3.80
C PHE A 33 6.15 10.51 -2.58
N GLY A 34 6.04 9.22 -2.47
CA GLY A 34 5.38 8.57 -1.36
C GLY A 34 5.53 7.06 -1.39
N VAL A 35 5.11 6.45 -0.30
CA VAL A 35 4.97 5.01 -0.14
C VAL A 35 3.69 4.73 0.63
N ARG A 36 2.98 3.68 0.28
CA ARG A 36 1.77 3.28 1.01
C ARG A 36 2.12 2.72 2.37
N GLY A 37 1.19 2.86 3.29
CA GLY A 37 1.18 2.08 4.52
C GLY A 37 0.45 0.75 4.31
N ASP A 38 0.48 -0.08 5.33
CA ASP A 38 -0.28 -1.31 5.37
C ASP A 38 -0.79 -1.61 6.77
N CYS A 39 -1.80 -2.47 6.86
CA CYS A 39 -2.15 -3.17 8.08
C CYS A 39 -2.84 -4.48 7.73
N SER A 40 -2.66 -5.49 8.58
CA SER A 40 -3.27 -6.79 8.38
C SER A 40 -3.91 -7.33 9.64
N PHE A 41 -4.99 -8.08 9.47
CA PHE A 41 -5.76 -8.65 10.56
C PHE A 41 -6.17 -10.07 10.23
N ARG A 42 -6.06 -10.96 11.22
CA ARG A 42 -6.73 -12.25 11.17
C ARG A 42 -8.02 -12.15 11.97
N LEU A 43 -9.13 -12.44 11.34
CA LEU A 43 -10.44 -12.59 11.97
C LEU A 43 -10.68 -14.08 12.21
N THR A 44 -11.00 -14.46 13.43
CA THR A 44 -11.29 -15.85 13.78
C THR A 44 -12.59 -15.91 14.55
N VAL A 45 -13.46 -16.84 14.18
CA VAL A 45 -14.69 -17.13 14.89
C VAL A 45 -14.78 -18.61 15.23
N LYS A 46 -15.20 -18.90 16.45
CA LYS A 46 -15.47 -20.26 16.94
C LYS A 46 -16.88 -20.29 17.47
N THR A 47 -17.73 -21.15 16.91
CA THR A 47 -19.16 -21.24 17.26
C THR A 47 -19.50 -22.52 18.03
N ALA A 48 -18.61 -23.51 18.02
CA ALA A 48 -18.76 -24.79 18.72
C ALA A 48 -17.39 -25.39 19.06
N GLU A 49 -17.35 -26.45 19.87
CA GLU A 49 -16.10 -27.15 20.18
C GLU A 49 -15.66 -28.09 19.06
N TYR A 50 -16.62 -28.66 18.31
CA TYR A 50 -16.38 -29.65 17.27
C TYR A 50 -17.29 -29.41 16.07
N ASP A 51 -16.89 -29.89 14.90
CA ASP A 51 -17.72 -29.92 13.70
C ASP A 51 -19.00 -30.73 13.96
N CYS A 52 -20.13 -30.19 13.57
CA CYS A 52 -21.40 -30.87 13.65
C CYS A 52 -21.78 -31.50 12.31
N HIS A 53 -22.51 -32.59 12.33
CA HIS A 53 -23.05 -33.14 11.09
C HIS A 53 -23.98 -32.13 10.39
N GLY A 54 -23.86 -31.97 9.06
CA GLY A 54 -24.59 -30.96 8.26
C GLY A 54 -26.12 -30.99 8.43
N ARG A 55 -26.71 -32.13 8.84
CA ARG A 55 -28.14 -32.22 9.17
C ARG A 55 -28.59 -31.25 10.26
N TYR A 56 -27.68 -30.78 11.09
CA TYR A 56 -27.97 -29.83 12.17
C TYR A 56 -27.83 -28.36 11.74
N GLY A 57 -27.54 -28.09 10.46
CA GLY A 57 -27.29 -26.73 9.95
C GLY A 57 -28.40 -25.71 10.17
N ALA A 58 -29.65 -26.18 10.42
CA ALA A 58 -30.76 -25.29 10.78
C ALA A 58 -30.79 -24.90 12.27
N THR A 59 -29.97 -25.55 13.13
CA THR A 59 -30.05 -25.41 14.58
C THR A 59 -28.71 -25.07 15.25
N VAL A 60 -27.59 -25.39 14.57
CA VAL A 60 -26.24 -25.12 15.07
C VAL A 60 -25.67 -23.87 14.35
N PRO A 61 -25.14 -22.89 15.09
CA PRO A 61 -24.53 -21.72 14.47
C PRO A 61 -23.27 -22.13 13.68
N GLY A 62 -23.23 -21.77 12.40
CA GLY A 62 -22.12 -22.09 11.50
C GLY A 62 -21.07 -20.99 11.50
N ALA A 63 -19.83 -21.34 11.85
CA ALA A 63 -18.72 -20.37 11.89
C ALA A 63 -18.44 -19.75 10.51
N ALA A 64 -18.51 -20.52 9.44
CA ALA A 64 -18.33 -20.02 8.08
C ALA A 64 -19.33 -18.90 7.72
N TRP A 65 -20.62 -19.10 7.96
CA TRP A 65 -21.64 -18.08 7.71
C TRP A 65 -21.43 -16.85 8.59
N ARG A 66 -21.07 -17.04 9.87
CA ARG A 66 -20.79 -15.96 10.79
C ARG A 66 -19.66 -15.05 10.26
N LEU A 67 -18.57 -15.66 9.80
CA LEU A 67 -17.43 -14.95 9.22
C LEU A 67 -17.80 -14.25 7.90
N ILE A 68 -18.53 -14.93 7.00
CA ILE A 68 -18.98 -14.36 5.72
C ILE A 68 -19.81 -13.10 5.95
N TRP A 69 -20.76 -13.12 6.89
CA TRP A 69 -21.59 -11.95 7.19
C TRP A 69 -20.76 -10.80 7.77
N ALA A 70 -19.81 -11.09 8.63
CA ALA A 70 -18.89 -10.08 9.13
C ALA A 70 -18.06 -9.45 8.00
N LEU A 71 -17.45 -10.26 7.14
CA LEU A 71 -16.68 -9.77 5.98
C LEU A 71 -17.56 -8.95 5.03
N ALA A 72 -18.76 -9.40 4.73
CA ALA A 72 -19.71 -8.69 3.87
C ALA A 72 -20.18 -7.36 4.47
N SER A 73 -20.11 -7.20 5.80
CA SER A 73 -20.40 -5.92 6.46
C SER A 73 -19.27 -4.90 6.25
N LEU A 74 -18.01 -5.34 6.13
CA LEU A 74 -16.84 -4.46 6.06
C LEU A 74 -16.75 -3.70 4.74
N LYS A 75 -17.17 -4.33 3.62
CA LYS A 75 -17.06 -3.74 2.29
C LYS A 75 -18.24 -4.18 1.41
N GLY A 76 -18.83 -3.25 0.68
CA GLY A 76 -19.95 -3.53 -0.20
C GLY A 76 -19.56 -3.88 -1.63
N PRO A 77 -20.54 -4.32 -2.48
CA PRO A 77 -20.31 -4.53 -3.90
C PRO A 77 -20.03 -3.22 -4.68
N ASP A 78 -20.24 -2.07 -4.05
CA ASP A 78 -19.82 -0.74 -4.50
C ASP A 78 -18.36 -0.43 -4.20
N GLU A 79 -17.62 -1.43 -3.68
CA GLU A 79 -16.21 -1.37 -3.29
C GLU A 79 -15.90 -0.38 -2.15
N LYS A 80 -16.91 0.21 -1.53
CA LYS A 80 -16.73 1.11 -0.39
C LYS A 80 -16.50 0.33 0.90
N ILE A 81 -15.43 0.70 1.61
CA ILE A 81 -15.14 0.22 2.96
C ILE A 81 -16.09 0.93 3.93
N ARG A 82 -16.82 0.15 4.72
CA ARG A 82 -17.93 0.62 5.57
C ARG A 82 -17.52 0.82 7.02
N ILE A 83 -16.27 0.62 7.35
CA ILE A 83 -15.73 0.87 8.70
C ILE A 83 -15.78 2.38 8.96
N PRO A 84 -16.53 2.87 9.97
CA PRO A 84 -16.57 4.29 10.30
C PRO A 84 -15.18 4.82 10.62
N GLY A 85 -14.86 6.02 10.16
CA GLY A 85 -13.54 6.63 10.35
C GLY A 85 -12.46 6.12 9.40
N PHE A 86 -12.72 5.09 8.58
CA PHE A 86 -11.69 4.52 7.69
C PHE A 86 -11.11 5.53 6.70
N TYR A 87 -11.89 6.50 6.26
CA TYR A 87 -11.49 7.54 5.31
C TYR A 87 -11.25 8.91 5.96
N SER A 88 -11.41 9.05 7.29
CA SER A 88 -11.41 10.36 7.95
C SER A 88 -10.10 11.13 7.77
N ASP A 89 -8.98 10.42 7.79
CA ASP A 89 -7.64 11.01 7.74
C ASP A 89 -6.98 10.90 6.35
N VAL A 90 -7.74 10.44 5.37
CA VAL A 90 -7.24 10.41 3.98
C VAL A 90 -7.06 11.82 3.47
N ILE A 91 -5.83 12.19 3.12
CA ILE A 91 -5.54 13.50 2.52
C ILE A 91 -6.30 13.64 1.20
N PRO A 92 -7.09 14.70 1.02
CA PRO A 92 -7.76 14.95 -0.25
C PRO A 92 -6.78 15.05 -1.42
N THR A 93 -7.17 14.48 -2.56
CA THR A 93 -6.41 14.63 -3.81
C THR A 93 -6.46 16.08 -4.27
N THR A 94 -5.31 16.70 -4.49
CA THR A 94 -5.19 18.06 -5.00
C THR A 94 -5.21 18.12 -6.52
N GLN A 95 -5.34 19.33 -7.11
CA GLN A 95 -5.22 19.48 -8.56
C GLN A 95 -3.82 19.10 -9.06
N ASP A 96 -2.77 19.45 -8.31
CA ASP A 96 -1.39 19.07 -8.65
C ASP A 96 -1.21 17.55 -8.68
N ASP A 97 -1.85 16.82 -7.75
CA ASP A 97 -1.86 15.37 -7.75
C ASP A 97 -2.55 14.80 -8.99
N LEU A 98 -3.70 15.36 -9.37
CA LEU A 98 -4.43 14.96 -10.58
C LEU A 98 -3.63 15.22 -11.85
N ASP A 99 -2.95 16.34 -11.95
CA ASP A 99 -2.10 16.68 -13.09
C ASP A 99 -0.90 15.73 -13.23
N VAL A 100 -0.34 15.29 -12.10
CA VAL A 100 0.72 14.26 -12.09
C VAL A 100 0.16 12.91 -12.51
N LEU A 101 -0.97 12.49 -11.95
CA LEU A 101 -1.61 11.22 -12.32
C LEU A 101 -2.02 11.18 -13.79
N HIS A 102 -2.51 12.30 -14.34
CA HIS A 102 -2.85 12.40 -15.76
C HIS A 102 -1.66 12.10 -16.65
N LYS A 103 -0.49 12.64 -16.31
CA LYS A 103 0.77 12.47 -17.07
C LYS A 103 1.48 11.15 -16.79
N PHE A 104 1.12 10.46 -15.69
CA PHE A 104 1.80 9.23 -15.30
C PHE A 104 1.50 8.10 -16.30
N PRO A 105 2.53 7.46 -16.86
CA PRO A 105 2.34 6.35 -17.80
C PRO A 105 1.87 5.10 -17.04
N PHE A 106 0.70 4.59 -17.40
CA PHE A 106 0.17 3.33 -16.89
C PHE A 106 -0.41 2.51 -18.03
N ASP A 107 0.20 1.37 -18.32
CA ASP A 107 -0.26 0.45 -19.37
C ASP A 107 -1.41 -0.45 -18.83
N GLU A 108 -2.64 0.05 -18.95
CA GLU A 108 -3.85 -0.64 -18.48
C GLU A 108 -4.05 -1.99 -19.17
N GLU A 109 -3.85 -2.06 -20.47
CA GLU A 109 -4.07 -3.27 -21.24
C GLU A 109 -2.96 -4.31 -21.00
N GLY A 110 -1.71 -3.88 -20.93
CA GLY A 110 -0.59 -4.73 -20.57
C GLY A 110 -0.73 -5.31 -19.17
N PHE A 111 -1.18 -4.51 -18.20
CA PHE A 111 -1.41 -4.97 -16.83
C PHE A 111 -2.55 -6.01 -16.76
N LYS A 112 -3.68 -5.78 -17.45
CA LYS A 112 -4.77 -6.77 -17.56
C LYS A 112 -4.27 -8.07 -18.19
N LYS A 113 -3.54 -7.99 -19.28
CA LYS A 113 -3.01 -9.14 -20.00
C LYS A 113 -2.03 -9.95 -19.14
N THR A 114 -1.13 -9.28 -18.42
CA THR A 114 -0.13 -9.93 -17.58
C THR A 114 -0.76 -10.60 -16.35
N THR A 115 -1.78 -9.97 -15.77
CA THR A 115 -2.47 -10.45 -14.56
C THR A 115 -3.61 -11.42 -14.86
N GLY A 116 -4.15 -11.39 -16.09
CA GLY A 116 -5.18 -12.35 -16.57
C GLY A 116 -6.60 -12.06 -16.11
N PHE A 117 -6.96 -10.79 -15.88
CA PHE A 117 -8.34 -10.39 -15.56
C PHE A 117 -8.94 -9.55 -16.70
N ASP A 118 -10.28 -9.55 -16.80
CA ASP A 118 -10.99 -8.91 -17.92
C ASP A 118 -11.31 -7.44 -17.67
N HIS A 119 -11.72 -7.08 -16.45
CA HIS A 119 -12.23 -5.76 -16.13
C HIS A 119 -11.68 -5.25 -14.80
N TYR A 120 -11.27 -3.99 -14.74
CA TYR A 120 -10.97 -3.31 -13.49
C TYR A 120 -12.23 -3.16 -12.63
N VAL A 121 -12.03 -3.10 -11.33
CA VAL A 121 -13.11 -2.86 -10.36
C VAL A 121 -13.91 -1.62 -10.77
N LEU A 122 -15.24 -1.74 -10.76
CA LEU A 122 -16.19 -0.71 -11.19
C LEU A 122 -15.97 -0.20 -12.62
N ASN A 123 -15.30 -0.98 -13.47
CA ASN A 123 -14.92 -0.61 -14.84
C ASN A 123 -14.10 0.71 -14.91
N ALA A 124 -13.31 1.01 -13.88
CA ALA A 124 -12.48 2.20 -13.86
C ALA A 124 -11.44 2.15 -14.98
N THR A 125 -11.18 3.29 -15.61
CA THR A 125 -10.17 3.47 -16.68
C THR A 125 -9.52 4.86 -16.57
N GLY A 126 -8.41 5.06 -17.25
CA GLY A 126 -7.74 6.36 -17.34
C GLY A 126 -7.37 6.95 -15.99
N ASP A 127 -7.61 8.23 -15.82
CA ASP A 127 -7.24 8.95 -14.61
C ASP A 127 -8.01 8.48 -13.37
N GLU A 128 -9.25 8.01 -13.53
CA GLU A 128 -10.00 7.44 -12.40
C GLU A 128 -9.35 6.13 -11.91
N LEU A 129 -8.89 5.27 -12.82
CA LEU A 129 -8.16 4.06 -12.45
C LEU A 129 -6.87 4.41 -11.71
N LYS A 130 -6.09 5.36 -12.24
CA LYS A 130 -4.86 5.83 -11.60
C LYS A 130 -5.13 6.45 -10.22
N ARG A 131 -6.18 7.26 -10.10
CA ARG A 131 -6.59 7.84 -8.82
C ARG A 131 -6.92 6.75 -7.79
N ARG A 132 -7.68 5.73 -8.16
CA ARG A 132 -7.96 4.58 -7.27
C ARG A 132 -6.69 3.84 -6.88
N LEU A 133 -5.83 3.58 -7.87
CA LEU A 133 -4.61 2.81 -7.68
C LEU A 133 -3.62 3.50 -6.72
N TYR A 134 -3.52 4.83 -6.76
CA TYR A 134 -2.49 5.58 -6.02
C TYR A 134 -3.03 6.34 -4.80
N MET A 135 -4.31 6.74 -4.80
CA MET A 135 -4.86 7.67 -3.81
C MET A 135 -5.97 7.09 -2.93
N GLU A 136 -6.46 5.88 -3.23
CA GLU A 136 -7.48 5.23 -2.40
C GLU A 136 -6.89 4.11 -1.55
N PRO A 137 -7.31 3.99 -0.28
CA PRO A 137 -6.94 2.82 0.53
C PRO A 137 -7.68 1.58 0.04
N THR A 138 -7.13 0.41 0.35
CA THR A 138 -7.72 -0.88 -0.04
C THR A 138 -8.15 -1.67 1.19
N LEU A 139 -9.06 -2.62 0.99
CA LEU A 139 -9.35 -3.68 1.94
C LEU A 139 -9.60 -4.96 1.15
N SER A 140 -8.73 -5.95 1.36
CA SER A 140 -8.73 -7.21 0.61
C SER A 140 -8.81 -8.41 1.53
N VAL A 141 -9.57 -9.42 1.15
CA VAL A 141 -9.52 -10.74 1.78
C VAL A 141 -8.41 -11.54 1.11
N CYS A 142 -7.31 -11.76 1.82
CA CYS A 142 -6.12 -12.45 1.31
C CYS A 142 -6.15 -13.95 1.56
N GLY A 143 -6.97 -14.41 2.50
CA GLY A 143 -7.15 -15.82 2.81
C GLY A 143 -8.48 -16.04 3.51
N LEU A 144 -9.09 -17.19 3.27
CA LEU A 144 -10.33 -17.62 3.89
C LEU A 144 -10.25 -19.13 4.14
N ASP A 145 -10.50 -19.55 5.38
CA ASP A 145 -10.40 -20.94 5.79
C ASP A 145 -11.58 -21.33 6.67
N SER A 146 -12.26 -22.42 6.31
CA SER A 146 -13.30 -23.05 7.11
C SER A 146 -13.71 -24.40 6.52
N GLY A 147 -13.91 -25.39 7.38
CA GLY A 147 -14.37 -26.71 6.96
C GLY A 147 -13.32 -27.50 6.17
N ASP A 148 -13.79 -28.30 5.22
CA ASP A 148 -12.95 -29.21 4.43
C ASP A 148 -13.41 -29.22 2.96
N LEU A 149 -12.52 -28.85 2.05
CA LEU A 149 -12.74 -28.87 0.59
C LEU A 149 -12.06 -30.03 -0.12
N CYS A 150 -11.59 -31.05 0.62
CA CYS A 150 -10.98 -32.21 -0.01
C CYS A 150 -11.97 -33.01 -0.88
N LYS A 151 -11.44 -33.87 -1.76
CA LYS A 151 -12.26 -34.66 -2.72
C LYS A 151 -13.41 -35.46 -2.07
N ASN A 152 -13.21 -35.87 -0.79
CA ASN A 152 -14.20 -36.62 -0.02
C ASN A 152 -14.74 -35.79 1.15
N ALA A 153 -14.96 -34.49 0.93
CA ALA A 153 -15.44 -33.56 1.94
C ALA A 153 -16.72 -34.07 2.60
N ARG A 154 -16.76 -33.98 3.91
CA ARG A 154 -17.93 -34.39 4.70
C ARG A 154 -18.96 -33.26 4.73
N SER A 155 -20.24 -33.62 4.77
CA SER A 155 -21.31 -32.64 5.04
C SER A 155 -21.31 -32.27 6.52
N ILE A 156 -20.64 -31.16 6.85
CA ILE A 156 -20.47 -30.66 8.23
C ILE A 156 -20.95 -29.22 8.36
N VAL A 157 -21.24 -28.80 9.58
CA VAL A 157 -21.25 -27.40 10.02
C VAL A 157 -19.93 -27.15 10.69
N PRO A 158 -19.01 -26.40 10.09
CA PRO A 158 -17.69 -26.13 10.68
C PRO A 158 -17.82 -25.38 12.01
N HIS A 159 -17.06 -25.80 13.01
CA HIS A 159 -17.03 -25.15 14.33
C HIS A 159 -16.22 -23.86 14.35
N SER A 160 -15.31 -23.69 13.40
CA SER A 160 -14.44 -22.53 13.31
C SER A 160 -14.28 -22.04 11.87
N ALA A 161 -13.97 -20.75 11.72
CA ALA A 161 -13.62 -20.13 10.45
C ALA A 161 -12.63 -18.99 10.71
N SER A 162 -11.72 -18.75 9.75
CA SER A 162 -10.79 -17.63 9.82
C SER A 162 -10.60 -16.95 8.48
N ALA A 163 -10.32 -15.65 8.51
CA ALA A 163 -9.95 -14.88 7.34
C ALA A 163 -8.72 -14.03 7.64
N LEU A 164 -7.84 -13.91 6.66
CA LEU A 164 -6.79 -12.89 6.63
C LEU A 164 -7.27 -11.75 5.77
N ILE A 165 -7.38 -10.57 6.34
CA ILE A 165 -7.66 -9.32 5.62
C ILE A 165 -6.44 -8.42 5.65
N SER A 166 -6.18 -7.71 4.56
CA SER A 166 -5.09 -6.76 4.43
C SER A 166 -5.60 -5.46 3.83
N SER A 167 -5.07 -4.37 4.31
CA SER A 167 -5.34 -3.03 3.83
C SER A 167 -4.04 -2.35 3.46
N TYR A 168 -3.98 -1.78 2.26
CA TYR A 168 -2.99 -0.76 1.94
C TYR A 168 -3.56 0.60 2.28
N LEU A 169 -2.82 1.35 3.09
CA LEU A 169 -3.21 2.65 3.59
C LEU A 169 -2.64 3.76 2.70
N VAL A 170 -3.28 4.92 2.73
CA VAL A 170 -2.79 6.15 2.11
C VAL A 170 -2.44 7.18 3.17
N ALA A 171 -1.79 8.27 2.75
CA ALA A 171 -1.24 9.25 3.68
C ALA A 171 -2.26 9.76 4.69
N ASP A 172 -1.77 9.88 5.88
CA ASP A 172 -2.30 10.23 7.19
C ASP A 172 -3.19 9.18 7.88
N GLN A 173 -3.48 8.05 7.23
CA GLN A 173 -4.13 6.95 7.93
C GLN A 173 -3.19 6.28 8.95
N GLU A 174 -3.69 6.08 10.17
CA GLU A 174 -2.98 5.45 11.28
C GLU A 174 -3.41 3.97 11.43
N PRO A 175 -2.47 2.99 11.27
CA PRO A 175 -2.82 1.56 11.38
C PRO A 175 -3.51 1.18 12.68
N GLU A 176 -3.12 1.81 13.81
CA GLU A 176 -3.72 1.53 15.11
C GLU A 176 -5.16 2.05 15.20
N GLU A 177 -5.48 3.20 14.60
CA GLU A 177 -6.85 3.71 14.53
C GLU A 177 -7.73 2.82 13.65
N ILE A 178 -7.19 2.34 12.52
CA ILE A 178 -7.90 1.36 11.68
C ILE A 178 -8.23 0.10 12.48
N ARG A 179 -7.31 -0.39 13.29
CA ARG A 179 -7.53 -1.54 14.17
C ARG A 179 -8.67 -1.29 15.16
N GLN A 180 -8.67 -0.14 15.83
CA GLN A 180 -9.69 0.24 16.81
C GLN A 180 -11.05 0.41 16.14
N ASN A 181 -11.08 1.07 14.99
CA ASN A 181 -12.31 1.29 14.21
C ASN A 181 -12.90 -0.04 13.71
N LEU A 182 -12.06 -0.96 13.24
CA LEU A 182 -12.49 -2.31 12.85
C LEU A 182 -13.15 -3.05 14.03
N ARG A 183 -12.53 -3.04 15.23
CA ARG A 183 -13.09 -3.69 16.42
C ARG A 183 -14.44 -3.08 16.80
N SER A 184 -14.47 -1.74 16.91
CA SER A 184 -15.69 -1.01 17.28
C SER A 184 -16.82 -1.26 16.26
N TYR A 185 -16.50 -1.29 14.99
CA TYR A 185 -17.48 -1.56 13.94
C TYR A 185 -18.04 -2.98 14.03
N LEU A 186 -17.20 -4.00 14.14
CA LEU A 186 -17.63 -5.38 14.26
C LEU A 186 -18.52 -5.58 15.51
N ASP A 187 -18.16 -4.95 16.62
CA ASP A 187 -18.99 -4.97 17.84
C ASP A 187 -20.37 -4.35 17.61
N SER A 188 -20.41 -3.19 16.94
CA SER A 188 -21.66 -2.49 16.63
C SER A 188 -22.58 -3.28 15.69
N GLN A 189 -21.99 -4.12 14.84
CA GLN A 189 -22.71 -5.00 13.91
C GLN A 189 -23.09 -6.35 14.55
N GLY A 190 -22.82 -6.52 15.84
CA GLY A 190 -23.16 -7.74 16.59
C GLY A 190 -22.14 -8.88 16.38
N PHE A 191 -20.90 -8.59 15.97
CA PHE A 191 -19.81 -9.54 15.73
C PHE A 191 -18.72 -9.47 16.82
N SER A 192 -19.12 -9.23 18.06
CA SER A 192 -18.19 -9.17 19.22
C SER A 192 -17.51 -10.50 19.55
N ASP A 193 -18.07 -11.61 19.08
CA ASP A 193 -17.54 -12.96 19.20
C ASP A 193 -16.38 -13.26 18.22
N ILE A 194 -16.14 -12.39 17.25
CA ILE A 194 -15.02 -12.54 16.33
C ILE A 194 -13.73 -12.01 16.97
N GLU A 195 -12.75 -12.88 17.14
CA GLU A 195 -11.42 -12.52 17.57
C GLU A 195 -10.66 -11.81 16.43
N ILE A 196 -9.96 -10.73 16.78
CA ILE A 196 -9.09 -10.01 15.85
C ILE A 196 -7.65 -10.13 16.34
N THR A 197 -6.82 -10.82 15.57
CA THR A 197 -5.37 -10.81 15.77
C THR A 197 -4.75 -9.80 14.81
N TYR A 198 -4.05 -8.80 15.33
CA TYR A 198 -3.37 -7.78 14.54
C TYR A 198 -2.03 -8.31 14.04
N GLY A 199 -1.80 -8.26 12.73
CA GLY A 199 -0.57 -8.71 12.07
C GLY A 199 0.51 -7.65 11.97
N GLY A 200 0.27 -6.44 12.52
CA GLY A 200 1.16 -5.29 12.37
C GLY A 200 0.71 -4.34 11.27
N GLY A 201 1.44 -3.25 11.12
CA GLY A 201 1.19 -2.26 10.09
C GLY A 201 2.26 -1.18 10.03
N SER A 202 2.29 -0.46 8.93
CA SER A 202 3.15 0.68 8.68
C SER A 202 2.34 1.88 8.19
N LYS A 203 2.79 3.09 8.52
CA LYS A 203 2.15 4.32 8.06
C LYS A 203 2.49 4.58 6.60
N ALA A 204 1.56 5.17 5.87
CA ALA A 204 1.86 5.76 4.58
C ALA A 204 2.57 7.09 4.75
N ILE A 205 3.40 7.45 3.77
CA ILE A 205 3.95 8.79 3.65
C ILE A 205 3.66 9.35 2.26
N ARG A 206 3.48 10.66 2.18
CA ARG A 206 3.38 11.39 0.91
C ARG A 206 4.09 12.73 1.03
N THR A 207 5.05 12.96 0.15
CA THR A 207 5.66 14.26 -0.09
C THR A 207 4.80 15.01 -1.10
N LYS A 208 4.58 16.31 -0.88
CA LYS A 208 3.88 17.15 -1.87
C LYS A 208 4.64 17.12 -3.19
N VAL A 209 3.94 16.88 -4.30
CA VAL A 209 4.56 16.81 -5.63
C VAL A 209 5.17 18.14 -6.07
N MET A 210 4.61 19.25 -5.58
CA MET A 210 5.17 20.62 -5.77
C MET A 210 6.02 21.01 -4.56
N THR A 211 7.15 20.32 -4.38
CA THR A 211 8.19 20.67 -3.40
C THR A 211 9.29 21.51 -4.08
N PRO A 212 9.93 22.46 -3.38
CA PRO A 212 11.07 23.21 -3.93
C PRO A 212 12.18 22.30 -4.44
N PHE A 213 12.40 21.15 -3.79
CA PHE A 213 13.40 20.17 -4.19
C PHE A 213 13.09 19.45 -5.52
N ARG A 214 11.87 19.57 -6.03
CA ARG A 214 11.47 18.94 -7.31
C ARG A 214 12.36 19.38 -8.48
N GLN A 215 12.69 20.65 -8.55
CA GLN A 215 13.54 21.18 -9.62
C GLN A 215 14.95 20.56 -9.59
N VAL A 216 15.49 20.32 -8.38
CA VAL A 216 16.80 19.67 -8.21
C VAL A 216 16.78 18.26 -8.76
N ILE A 217 15.78 17.44 -8.42
CA ILE A 217 15.70 16.06 -8.89
C ILE A 217 15.40 15.98 -10.40
N GLU A 218 14.59 16.88 -10.95
CA GLU A 218 14.29 16.94 -12.39
C GLU A 218 15.54 17.34 -13.19
N GLN A 219 16.31 18.34 -12.72
CA GLN A 219 17.54 18.76 -13.39
C GLN A 219 18.59 17.68 -13.34
N ALA A 220 18.82 17.07 -12.19
CA ALA A 220 19.77 15.96 -12.05
C ALA A 220 19.39 14.76 -12.94
N ALA A 221 18.09 14.49 -13.11
CA ALA A 221 17.61 13.46 -14.02
C ALA A 221 17.94 13.80 -15.47
N LEU A 222 17.70 15.04 -15.90
CA LEU A 222 18.04 15.51 -17.26
C LEU A 222 19.53 15.41 -17.54
N ASP A 223 20.38 15.77 -16.58
CA ASP A 223 21.83 15.75 -16.76
C ASP A 223 22.38 14.33 -16.93
N VAL A 224 21.82 13.36 -16.21
CA VAL A 224 22.36 12.00 -16.18
C VAL A 224 21.67 11.07 -17.19
N PHE A 225 20.35 11.13 -17.28
CA PHE A 225 19.58 10.24 -18.14
C PHE A 225 19.22 10.86 -19.48
N HIS A 226 19.39 12.18 -19.64
CA HIS A 226 18.96 12.96 -20.81
C HIS A 226 17.47 12.80 -21.12
N LYS A 227 16.68 12.59 -20.05
CA LYS A 227 15.24 12.32 -20.08
C LYS A 227 14.56 13.03 -18.91
N PRO A 228 13.28 13.42 -19.07
CA PRO A 228 12.53 13.99 -17.97
C PRO A 228 12.27 12.94 -16.88
N LEU A 229 12.19 13.41 -15.64
CA LEU A 229 11.77 12.59 -14.51
C LEU A 229 10.30 12.19 -14.66
N VAL A 230 10.00 10.92 -14.55
CA VAL A 230 8.63 10.45 -14.38
C VAL A 230 8.26 10.58 -12.89
N THR A 231 7.28 11.40 -12.58
CA THR A 231 6.82 11.60 -11.21
C THR A 231 5.80 10.52 -10.85
N GLU A 232 6.14 9.65 -9.91
CA GLU A 232 5.22 8.68 -9.31
C GLU A 232 4.76 9.23 -7.94
N ILE A 233 3.45 9.46 -7.80
CA ILE A 233 2.89 10.14 -6.62
C ILE A 233 3.06 9.35 -5.33
N SER A 234 3.04 8.02 -5.43
CA SER A 234 3.27 7.07 -4.35
C SER A 234 3.64 5.71 -4.92
N GLN A 235 4.58 5.03 -4.33
CA GLN A 235 4.78 3.61 -4.60
C GLN A 235 3.52 2.83 -4.19
N MET A 236 3.11 1.85 -5.00
CA MET A 236 1.90 1.05 -4.73
C MET A 236 2.05 0.08 -3.56
N GLY A 237 3.28 -0.30 -3.21
CA GLY A 237 3.61 -1.16 -2.07
C GLY A 237 3.82 -0.36 -0.78
N ALA A 238 3.81 -1.06 0.35
CA ALA A 238 4.21 -0.52 1.65
C ALA A 238 5.73 -0.64 1.83
N GLY A 239 6.28 0.18 2.74
CA GLY A 239 7.71 0.16 3.05
C GLY A 239 8.06 0.97 4.30
N PRO A 240 9.29 0.81 4.81
CA PRO A 240 9.71 1.41 6.08
C PRO A 240 10.03 2.91 5.99
N ALA A 241 9.79 3.57 4.86
CA ALA A 241 10.07 4.99 4.66
C ALA A 241 9.34 5.90 5.67
N PHE A 242 8.25 5.42 6.30
CA PHE A 242 7.56 6.14 7.37
C PHE A 242 8.48 6.44 8.59
N LEU A 243 9.51 5.62 8.83
CA LEU A 243 10.48 5.86 9.89
C LEU A 243 11.23 7.18 9.71
N TRP A 244 11.50 7.57 8.47
CA TRP A 244 12.09 8.87 8.16
C TRP A 244 11.14 10.02 8.44
N ARG A 245 9.83 9.83 8.20
CA ARG A 245 8.81 10.84 8.52
C ARG A 245 8.76 11.13 10.03
N GLU A 246 8.97 10.13 10.87
CA GLU A 246 9.03 10.31 12.32
C GLU A 246 10.25 11.14 12.79
N VAL A 247 11.31 11.17 11.99
CA VAL A 247 12.55 11.91 12.28
C VAL A 247 12.56 13.28 11.60
N LEU A 248 12.17 13.34 10.34
CA LEU A 248 12.28 14.53 9.49
C LEU A 248 11.01 15.39 9.47
N SER A 249 9.98 15.02 10.24
CA SER A 249 8.69 15.75 10.24
C SER A 249 8.15 15.96 8.82
N ASP A 250 8.00 17.21 8.39
CA ASP A 250 7.41 17.56 7.09
C ASP A 250 8.41 17.64 5.93
N GLN A 251 9.69 17.33 6.17
CA GLN A 251 10.69 17.38 5.11
C GLN A 251 10.40 16.39 3.99
N PRO A 252 10.78 16.72 2.74
CA PRO A 252 10.54 15.83 1.61
C PRO A 252 11.27 14.50 1.76
N ILE A 253 10.57 13.40 1.42
CA ILE A 253 11.16 12.06 1.32
C ILE A 253 10.83 11.57 -0.09
N ILE A 254 11.87 11.35 -0.89
CA ILE A 254 11.71 11.02 -2.31
C ILE A 254 12.50 9.75 -2.65
N GLY A 255 11.82 8.80 -3.27
CA GLY A 255 12.43 7.57 -3.72
C GLY A 255 13.08 7.72 -5.09
N VAL A 256 14.36 7.37 -5.19
CA VAL A 256 15.11 7.22 -6.45
C VAL A 256 15.95 5.94 -6.39
N GLY A 257 16.27 5.33 -7.51
CA GLY A 257 17.09 4.12 -7.47
C GLY A 257 17.20 3.40 -8.81
N PRO A 258 18.06 2.36 -8.85
CA PRO A 258 18.43 1.64 -10.07
C PRO A 258 17.50 0.48 -10.43
N ALA A 259 16.42 0.26 -9.70
CA ALA A 259 15.50 -0.82 -10.01
C ALA A 259 14.92 -0.69 -11.43
N ASN A 260 14.48 -1.79 -12.01
CA ASN A 260 13.83 -1.82 -13.32
C ASN A 260 12.67 -2.84 -13.31
N PRO A 261 11.78 -2.85 -14.30
CA PRO A 261 10.66 -3.79 -14.34
C PRO A 261 11.07 -5.27 -14.26
N GLY A 262 12.28 -5.61 -14.73
CA GLY A 262 12.84 -6.95 -14.68
C GLY A 262 13.70 -7.26 -13.46
N SER A 263 13.72 -6.43 -12.44
CA SER A 263 14.55 -6.62 -11.23
C SER A 263 14.14 -7.80 -10.35
N HIS A 264 12.97 -8.38 -10.52
CA HIS A 264 12.44 -9.54 -9.78
C HIS A 264 12.49 -9.34 -8.26
N HIS A 265 12.05 -8.17 -7.76
CA HIS A 265 12.03 -7.88 -6.33
C HIS A 265 11.37 -8.99 -5.51
N HIS A 266 12.01 -9.36 -4.40
CA HIS A 266 11.56 -10.43 -3.47
C HIS A 266 11.40 -11.82 -4.14
N ALA A 267 12.05 -12.04 -5.28
CA ALA A 267 11.98 -13.29 -6.02
C ALA A 267 13.37 -13.86 -6.35
N GLN A 268 13.39 -15.07 -6.89
CA GLN A 268 14.63 -15.69 -7.37
C GLN A 268 15.20 -14.89 -8.53
N ASN A 269 16.53 -14.78 -8.58
CA ASN A 269 17.27 -14.00 -9.56
C ASN A 269 17.00 -12.50 -9.51
N GLU A 270 16.77 -11.95 -8.31
CA GLU A 270 16.74 -10.50 -8.12
C GLU A 270 18.01 -9.88 -8.68
N ASN A 271 17.87 -8.83 -9.47
CA ASN A 271 18.96 -8.28 -10.25
C ASN A 271 18.81 -6.78 -10.53
N LEU A 272 19.91 -6.17 -10.97
CA LEU A 272 19.96 -4.80 -11.47
C LEU A 272 20.67 -4.77 -12.81
N ARG A 273 20.27 -3.89 -13.71
CA ARG A 273 21.05 -3.57 -14.91
C ARG A 273 22.26 -2.75 -14.50
N LEU A 274 23.46 -3.16 -14.91
CA LEU A 274 24.71 -2.52 -14.49
C LEU A 274 24.79 -1.04 -14.89
N GLU A 275 24.22 -0.69 -16.03
CA GLU A 275 24.18 0.69 -16.50
C GLU A 275 23.25 1.55 -15.62
N ASP A 276 22.10 1.03 -15.22
CA ASP A 276 21.18 1.72 -14.32
C ASP A 276 21.82 1.95 -12.94
N TYR A 277 22.57 0.98 -12.44
CA TYR A 277 23.33 1.12 -11.20
C TYR A 277 24.36 2.26 -11.29
N LYS A 278 25.14 2.30 -12.38
CA LYS A 278 26.11 3.38 -12.61
C LYS A 278 25.45 4.74 -12.78
N ASN A 279 24.33 4.80 -13.50
CA ASN A 279 23.60 6.06 -13.70
C ASN A 279 22.94 6.52 -12.40
N SER A 280 22.46 5.62 -11.56
CA SER A 280 21.95 6.00 -10.22
C SER A 280 23.03 6.60 -9.33
N ILE A 281 24.27 6.10 -9.37
CA ILE A 281 25.40 6.74 -8.68
C ILE A 281 25.63 8.17 -9.19
N LYS A 282 25.70 8.35 -10.51
CA LYS A 282 25.84 9.69 -11.12
C LYS A 282 24.67 10.59 -10.75
N TYR A 283 23.45 10.04 -10.70
CA TYR A 283 22.24 10.77 -10.33
C TYR A 283 22.30 11.30 -8.90
N ILE A 284 22.74 10.48 -7.94
CA ILE A 284 22.93 10.95 -6.56
C ILE A 284 24.00 12.04 -6.48
N ILE A 285 25.09 11.91 -7.23
CA ILE A 285 26.13 12.96 -7.31
C ILE A 285 25.55 14.26 -7.87
N ALA A 286 24.80 14.20 -8.97
CA ALA A 286 24.15 15.36 -9.57
C ALA A 286 23.12 16.01 -8.63
N LEU A 287 22.35 15.21 -7.89
CA LEU A 287 21.42 15.67 -6.86
C LEU A 287 22.15 16.50 -5.79
N LEU A 288 23.23 15.98 -5.25
CA LEU A 288 24.03 16.68 -4.23
C LEU A 288 24.62 17.98 -4.78
N TYR A 289 25.09 17.98 -6.03
CA TYR A 289 25.64 19.15 -6.68
C TYR A 289 24.58 20.25 -6.87
N HIS A 290 23.45 19.92 -7.50
CA HIS A 290 22.37 20.89 -7.69
C HIS A 290 21.73 21.36 -6.41
N TYR A 291 21.70 20.52 -5.37
CA TYR A 291 21.23 20.94 -4.05
C TYR A 291 22.14 21.99 -3.44
N ALA A 292 23.47 21.79 -3.53
CA ALA A 292 24.46 22.74 -3.01
C ALA A 292 24.46 24.09 -3.72
N GLU A 293 23.96 24.14 -4.96
CA GLU A 293 23.84 25.39 -5.75
C GLU A 293 22.54 26.16 -5.47
N GLN A 294 21.60 25.61 -4.70
CA GLN A 294 20.38 26.34 -4.33
C GLN A 294 20.74 27.55 -3.45
N PRO A 295 20.16 28.73 -3.71
CA PRO A 295 20.34 29.87 -2.83
C PRO A 295 19.71 29.55 -1.45
N ASN A 296 20.48 29.82 -0.40
CA ASN A 296 20.02 29.71 1.00
C ASN A 296 18.81 30.60 1.29
#